data_deab69686d5de58912a6dfdbef6ffb38
#
_entry.id   deab69686d5de58912a6dfdbef6ffb38
#
_cell.length_a   1.000
_cell.length_b   1.000
_cell.length_c   1.000
_cell.angle_alpha   90.00
_cell.angle_beta   90.00
_cell.angle_gamma   90.00
#
_symmetry.space_group_name_H-M   'P 1'
#
loop_
_entity.id
_entity.type
_entity.pdbx_description
1 polymer ?
#
loop_
_entity_poly.entity_id
_entity_poly.type
_entity_poly.pdbx_seq_one_letter_code
_entity_poly.pdbx_strand_id
1 'polypeptide(L)'
;MGEELQSLIEKINRDGVEKASAEAAKIVSAAKEQAAAIVKSAKEEAARYALAAEADAKSSAERSRETLRQAARDAVISVEGAVTRLLEKVLSSNVDAALSDPALAATMAGEAVRDIITAGEISAAPKVIEAIRAQLSAKTNLAFITDESQGSGFKVKLDGGRVEHDFSGATVAAELAKRLRPDLATLMKDIKFTN
;
A
#
# COMPACT_ATOMS: atom_id res chain seq x y z
N MET A 1 -69.26 19.47 81.58
CA MET A 1 -68.31 20.43 80.86
C MET A 1 -66.89 19.86 80.68
N GLY A 2 -66.22 19.16 81.65
CA GLY A 2 -64.89 18.57 81.48
C GLY A 2 -64.83 17.36 80.55
N GLU A 3 -65.79 16.46 80.60
CA GLU A 3 -65.86 15.25 79.75
C GLU A 3 -66.03 15.54 78.27
N GLU A 4 -66.91 16.53 77.96
CA GLU A 4 -67.10 16.95 76.55
C GLU A 4 -65.90 17.56 75.92
N LEU A 5 -65.11 18.36 76.70
CA LEU A 5 -63.87 18.93 76.24
C LEU A 5 -62.80 17.86 75.97
N GLN A 6 -62.73 16.91 76.89
CA GLN A 6 -61.84 15.77 76.75
C GLN A 6 -62.15 14.90 75.51
N SER A 7 -63.40 14.58 75.30
CA SER A 7 -63.85 13.85 74.13
C SER A 7 -63.59 14.61 72.80
N LEU A 8 -63.70 15.93 72.78
CA LEU A 8 -63.38 16.79 71.65
C LEU A 8 -61.87 16.78 71.38
N ILE A 9 -61.05 16.86 72.41
CA ILE A 9 -59.59 16.84 72.28
C ILE A 9 -59.14 15.44 71.76
N GLU A 10 -59.70 14.36 72.20
CA GLU A 10 -59.41 12.98 71.76
C GLU A 10 -59.84 12.80 70.32
N LYS A 11 -60.97 13.35 69.86
CA LYS A 11 -61.42 13.30 68.50
C LYS A 11 -60.52 14.09 67.58
N ILE A 12 -60.11 15.31 67.94
CA ILE A 12 -59.17 16.13 67.14
C ILE A 12 -57.82 15.46 67.02
N ASN A 13 -57.31 14.89 68.10
CA ASN A 13 -56.06 14.14 68.08
C ASN A 13 -56.16 12.90 67.19
N ARG A 14 -57.26 12.13 67.28
CA ARG A 14 -57.47 10.94 66.45
C ARG A 14 -57.56 11.31 64.97
N ASP A 15 -58.41 12.30 64.62
CA ASP A 15 -58.57 12.79 63.26
C ASP A 15 -57.27 13.38 62.71
N GLY A 16 -56.50 14.08 63.55
CA GLY A 16 -55.18 14.60 63.20
C GLY A 16 -54.14 13.52 62.94
N VAL A 17 -54.09 12.49 63.80
CA VAL A 17 -53.17 11.36 63.62
C VAL A 17 -53.57 10.51 62.39
N GLU A 18 -54.87 10.26 62.18
CA GLU A 18 -55.36 9.53 60.98
C GLU A 18 -54.99 10.27 59.68
N LYS A 19 -55.23 11.60 59.60
CA LYS A 19 -54.87 12.41 58.46
C LYS A 19 -53.36 12.44 58.23
N ALA A 20 -52.56 12.60 59.27
CA ALA A 20 -51.11 12.59 59.19
C ALA A 20 -50.56 11.21 58.73
N SER A 21 -51.14 10.13 59.25
CA SER A 21 -50.80 8.76 58.84
C SER A 21 -51.18 8.48 57.39
N ALA A 22 -52.36 8.92 56.92
CA ALA A 22 -52.76 8.79 55.54
C ALA A 22 -51.86 9.58 54.56
N GLU A 23 -51.49 10.81 54.95
CA GLU A 23 -50.58 11.64 54.19
C GLU A 23 -49.14 11.04 54.13
N ALA A 24 -48.64 10.56 55.29
CA ALA A 24 -47.37 9.84 55.33
C ALA A 24 -47.37 8.60 54.44
N ALA A 25 -48.45 7.82 54.46
CA ALA A 25 -48.62 6.64 53.62
C ALA A 25 -48.57 6.99 52.11
N LYS A 26 -49.23 8.10 51.70
CA LYS A 26 -49.21 8.60 50.33
C LYS A 26 -47.81 9.04 49.92
N ILE A 27 -47.11 9.79 50.76
CA ILE A 27 -45.74 10.23 50.50
C ILE A 27 -44.80 9.02 50.36
N VAL A 28 -44.91 8.03 51.26
CA VAL A 28 -44.11 6.81 51.18
C VAL A 28 -44.41 5.99 49.93
N SER A 29 -45.68 5.91 49.52
CA SER A 29 -46.08 5.20 48.29
C SER A 29 -45.52 5.90 47.07
N ALA A 30 -45.69 7.23 46.96
CA ALA A 30 -45.14 8.02 45.86
C ALA A 30 -43.60 7.93 45.78
N ALA A 31 -42.94 7.99 46.91
CA ALA A 31 -41.48 7.82 46.95
C ALA A 31 -41.00 6.42 46.50
N LYS A 32 -41.76 5.37 46.86
CA LYS A 32 -41.47 3.99 46.39
C LYS A 32 -41.68 3.84 44.89
N GLU A 33 -42.79 4.41 44.36
CA GLU A 33 -43.06 4.40 42.92
C GLU A 33 -41.98 5.15 42.14
N GLN A 34 -41.57 6.32 42.63
CA GLN A 34 -40.49 7.12 42.04
C GLN A 34 -39.15 6.37 42.07
N ALA A 35 -38.82 5.76 43.20
CA ALA A 35 -37.59 4.95 43.32
C ALA A 35 -37.63 3.73 42.34
N ALA A 36 -38.76 3.05 42.22
CA ALA A 36 -38.91 1.94 41.29
C ALA A 36 -38.76 2.39 39.81
N ALA A 37 -39.33 3.57 39.46
CA ALA A 37 -39.19 4.14 38.15
C ALA A 37 -37.71 4.51 37.83
N ILE A 38 -37.02 5.11 38.78
CA ILE A 38 -35.56 5.43 38.61
C ILE A 38 -34.75 4.16 38.40
N VAL A 39 -34.95 3.14 39.24
CA VAL A 39 -34.23 1.87 39.10
C VAL A 39 -34.53 1.17 37.81
N LYS A 40 -35.79 1.21 37.34
CA LYS A 40 -36.19 0.66 36.02
C LYS A 40 -35.47 1.38 34.89
N SER A 41 -35.55 2.71 34.89
CA SER A 41 -34.86 3.54 33.87
C SER A 41 -33.36 3.29 33.83
N ALA A 42 -32.71 3.24 34.99
CA ALA A 42 -31.26 2.97 35.08
C ALA A 42 -30.88 1.59 34.54
N LYS A 43 -31.72 0.56 34.78
CA LYS A 43 -31.51 -0.79 34.21
C LYS A 43 -31.67 -0.80 32.69
N GLU A 44 -32.68 -0.09 32.15
CA GLU A 44 -32.90 0.02 30.72
C GLU A 44 -31.76 0.78 30.02
N GLU A 45 -31.24 1.84 30.64
CA GLU A 45 -30.06 2.55 30.16
C GLU A 45 -28.82 1.67 30.17
N ALA A 46 -28.55 1.00 31.28
CA ALA A 46 -27.41 0.08 31.39
C ALA A 46 -27.45 -1.02 30.33
N ALA A 47 -28.65 -1.60 30.06
CA ALA A 47 -28.83 -2.59 28.99
C ALA A 47 -28.56 -1.99 27.59
N ARG A 48 -29.02 -0.78 27.33
CA ARG A 48 -28.74 -0.07 26.06
C ARG A 48 -27.26 0.21 25.88
N TYR A 49 -26.57 0.68 26.92
CA TYR A 49 -25.12 0.89 26.87
C TYR A 49 -24.34 -0.40 26.64
N ALA A 50 -24.74 -1.49 27.26
CA ALA A 50 -24.09 -2.80 27.08
C ALA A 50 -24.23 -3.29 25.62
N LEU A 51 -25.44 -3.19 25.03
CA LEU A 51 -25.68 -3.56 23.62
C LEU A 51 -24.93 -2.66 22.64
N ALA A 52 -24.89 -1.35 22.91
CA ALA A 52 -24.11 -0.41 22.08
C ALA A 52 -22.61 -0.72 22.13
N ALA A 53 -22.08 -0.96 23.33
CA ALA A 53 -20.67 -1.32 23.51
C ALA A 53 -20.31 -2.64 22.80
N GLU A 54 -21.20 -3.64 22.85
CA GLU A 54 -20.98 -4.90 22.12
C GLU A 54 -20.96 -4.70 20.60
N ALA A 55 -21.91 -3.91 20.07
CA ALA A 55 -21.98 -3.58 18.65
C ALA A 55 -20.73 -2.80 18.18
N ASP A 56 -20.28 -1.82 18.97
CA ASP A 56 -19.08 -1.05 18.69
C ASP A 56 -17.82 -1.92 18.74
N ALA A 57 -17.74 -2.82 19.70
CA ALA A 57 -16.61 -3.76 19.81
C ALA A 57 -16.54 -4.70 18.58
N LYS A 58 -17.67 -5.25 18.13
CA LYS A 58 -17.75 -6.08 16.92
C LYS A 58 -17.32 -5.28 15.67
N SER A 59 -17.90 -4.10 15.48
CA SER A 59 -17.58 -3.23 14.36
C SER A 59 -16.09 -2.83 14.35
N SER A 60 -15.53 -2.52 15.53
CA SER A 60 -14.11 -2.21 15.68
C SER A 60 -13.20 -3.40 15.36
N ALA A 61 -13.60 -4.60 15.79
CA ALA A 61 -12.85 -5.82 15.47
C ALA A 61 -12.86 -6.14 13.98
N GLU A 62 -14.00 -5.96 13.30
CA GLU A 62 -14.12 -6.14 11.85
C GLU A 62 -13.28 -5.13 11.07
N ARG A 63 -13.34 -3.84 11.44
CA ARG A 63 -12.49 -2.81 10.85
C ARG A 63 -11.00 -3.10 11.04
N SER A 64 -10.61 -3.53 12.24
CA SER A 64 -9.23 -3.88 12.54
C SER A 64 -8.73 -5.06 11.71
N ARG A 65 -9.56 -6.11 11.54
CA ARG A 65 -9.22 -7.26 10.67
C ARG A 65 -9.02 -6.84 9.22
N GLU A 66 -9.89 -5.97 8.70
CA GLU A 66 -9.76 -5.49 7.33
C GLU A 66 -8.52 -4.59 7.16
N THR A 67 -8.25 -3.72 8.13
CA THR A 67 -7.02 -2.91 8.15
C THR A 67 -5.76 -3.78 8.16
N LEU A 68 -5.74 -4.85 8.96
CA LEU A 68 -4.62 -5.79 8.99
C LEU A 68 -4.44 -6.53 7.66
N ARG A 69 -5.54 -6.96 7.03
CA ARG A 69 -5.48 -7.59 5.70
C ARG A 69 -4.95 -6.62 4.65
N GLN A 70 -5.38 -5.38 4.68
CA GLN A 70 -4.88 -4.33 3.81
C GLN A 70 -3.37 -4.12 4.03
N ALA A 71 -2.95 -3.90 5.27
CA ALA A 71 -1.54 -3.70 5.61
C ALA A 71 -0.66 -4.90 5.18
N ALA A 72 -1.16 -6.13 5.34
CA ALA A 72 -0.45 -7.31 4.88
C ALA A 72 -0.29 -7.33 3.34
N ARG A 73 -1.35 -7.00 2.59
CA ARG A 73 -1.27 -6.86 1.12
C ARG A 73 -0.27 -5.79 0.70
N ASP A 74 -0.33 -4.63 1.34
CA ASP A 74 0.56 -3.50 1.04
C ASP A 74 2.03 -3.83 1.35
N ALA A 75 2.28 -4.56 2.44
CA ALA A 75 3.61 -5.04 2.78
C ALA A 75 4.15 -6.00 1.71
N VAL A 76 3.35 -6.97 1.24
CA VAL A 76 3.72 -7.88 0.15
C VAL A 76 4.06 -7.11 -1.12
N ILE A 77 3.19 -6.19 -1.57
CA ILE A 77 3.42 -5.36 -2.76
C ILE A 77 4.70 -4.52 -2.62
N SER A 78 4.95 -3.98 -1.43
CA SER A 78 6.17 -3.20 -1.16
C SER A 78 7.44 -4.04 -1.29
N VAL A 79 7.43 -5.25 -0.75
CA VAL A 79 8.54 -6.21 -0.85
C VAL A 79 8.75 -6.64 -2.32
N GLU A 80 7.67 -6.99 -3.02
CA GLU A 80 7.72 -7.33 -4.45
C GLU A 80 8.36 -6.21 -5.26
N GLY A 81 7.94 -4.96 -5.04
CA GLY A 81 8.51 -3.80 -5.70
C GLY A 81 9.99 -3.57 -5.34
N ALA A 82 10.40 -3.82 -4.09
CA ALA A 82 11.79 -3.68 -3.67
C ALA A 82 12.69 -4.74 -4.31
N VAL A 83 12.25 -6.00 -4.37
CA VAL A 83 12.97 -7.11 -5.02
C VAL A 83 13.11 -6.84 -6.52
N THR A 84 12.04 -6.42 -7.19
CA THR A 84 12.07 -6.09 -8.62
C THR A 84 13.10 -4.98 -8.91
N ARG A 85 13.08 -3.89 -8.15
CA ARG A 85 14.09 -2.81 -8.29
C ARG A 85 15.52 -3.27 -8.06
N LEU A 86 15.74 -4.15 -7.08
CA LEU A 86 17.04 -4.72 -6.82
C LEU A 86 17.55 -5.55 -8.01
N LEU A 87 16.70 -6.41 -8.54
CA LEU A 87 17.02 -7.24 -9.71
C LEU A 87 17.29 -6.40 -10.97
N GLU A 88 16.46 -5.36 -11.20
CA GLU A 88 16.70 -4.41 -12.31
C GLU A 88 18.04 -3.70 -12.16
N LYS A 89 18.41 -3.30 -10.94
CA LYS A 89 19.70 -2.67 -10.68
C LYS A 89 20.88 -3.63 -10.91
N VAL A 90 20.79 -4.86 -10.46
CA VAL A 90 21.81 -5.89 -10.69
C VAL A 90 21.94 -6.20 -12.18
N LEU A 91 20.81 -6.33 -12.89
CA LEU A 91 20.78 -6.55 -14.32
C LEU A 91 21.45 -5.39 -15.09
N SER A 92 21.07 -4.14 -14.76
CA SER A 92 21.69 -2.95 -15.37
C SER A 92 23.19 -2.94 -15.17
N SER A 93 23.67 -3.18 -13.93
CA SER A 93 25.10 -3.21 -13.65
C SER A 93 25.85 -4.28 -14.44
N ASN A 94 25.28 -5.49 -14.57
CA ASN A 94 25.88 -6.57 -15.35
C ASN A 94 25.89 -6.28 -16.85
N VAL A 95 24.80 -5.71 -17.38
CA VAL A 95 24.69 -5.32 -18.80
C VAL A 95 25.70 -4.19 -19.11
N ASP A 96 25.81 -3.18 -18.23
CA ASP A 96 26.77 -2.11 -18.38
C ASP A 96 28.21 -2.64 -18.39
N ALA A 97 28.54 -3.55 -17.49
CA ALA A 97 29.85 -4.19 -17.45
C ALA A 97 30.13 -4.99 -18.75
N ALA A 98 29.16 -5.78 -19.21
CA ALA A 98 29.28 -6.58 -20.42
C ALA A 98 29.44 -5.69 -21.68
N LEU A 99 28.63 -4.65 -21.82
CA LEU A 99 28.66 -3.74 -22.99
C LEU A 99 29.81 -2.72 -22.93
N SER A 100 30.52 -2.64 -21.81
CA SER A 100 31.79 -1.91 -21.71
C SER A 100 32.96 -2.72 -22.22
N ASP A 101 32.80 -4.04 -22.45
CA ASP A 101 33.81 -4.88 -23.13
C ASP A 101 33.82 -4.54 -24.64
N PRO A 102 34.95 -4.00 -25.15
CA PRO A 102 35.05 -3.60 -26.53
C PRO A 102 34.84 -4.74 -27.55
N ALA A 103 35.25 -5.97 -27.19
CA ALA A 103 35.10 -7.12 -28.07
C ALA A 103 33.65 -7.55 -28.23
N LEU A 104 32.91 -7.62 -27.11
CA LEU A 104 31.49 -7.95 -27.13
C LEU A 104 30.67 -6.87 -27.85
N ALA A 105 30.92 -5.60 -27.56
CA ALA A 105 30.23 -4.48 -28.20
C ALA A 105 30.48 -4.46 -29.71
N ALA A 106 31.70 -4.74 -30.16
CA ALA A 106 32.06 -4.81 -31.57
C ALA A 106 31.34 -5.99 -32.27
N THR A 107 31.25 -7.15 -31.62
CA THR A 107 30.51 -8.31 -32.17
C THR A 107 29.02 -7.98 -32.30
N MET A 108 28.40 -7.38 -31.27
CA MET A 108 27.00 -6.97 -31.33
C MET A 108 26.75 -5.90 -32.39
N ALA A 109 27.65 -4.92 -32.54
CA ALA A 109 27.54 -3.92 -33.60
C ALA A 109 27.64 -4.57 -34.98
N GLY A 110 28.51 -5.57 -35.17
CA GLY A 110 28.62 -6.35 -36.40
C GLY A 110 27.29 -7.04 -36.79
N GLU A 111 26.65 -7.67 -35.81
CA GLU A 111 25.33 -8.29 -36.01
C GLU A 111 24.24 -7.25 -36.31
N ALA A 112 24.22 -6.15 -35.53
CA ALA A 112 23.21 -5.09 -35.67
C ALA A 112 23.26 -4.41 -37.07
N VAL A 113 24.44 -4.32 -37.68
CA VAL A 113 24.62 -3.69 -39.00
C VAL A 113 24.84 -4.69 -40.12
N ARG A 114 24.66 -5.99 -39.91
CA ARG A 114 24.92 -7.05 -40.88
C ARG A 114 24.21 -6.79 -42.20
N ASP A 115 22.93 -6.50 -42.15
CA ASP A 115 22.03 -6.37 -43.28
C ASP A 115 21.79 -4.90 -43.69
N ILE A 116 22.52 -3.95 -43.08
CA ILE A 116 22.39 -2.53 -43.37
C ILE A 116 23.19 -2.20 -44.64
N ILE A 117 22.50 -1.80 -45.67
CA ILE A 117 23.06 -1.40 -46.99
C ILE A 117 23.16 0.11 -47.11
N THR A 118 22.34 0.85 -46.36
CA THR A 118 22.28 2.32 -46.39
C THR A 118 23.40 2.96 -45.58
N ALA A 119 23.67 4.23 -45.84
CA ALA A 119 24.62 4.99 -45.04
C ALA A 119 24.13 5.13 -43.59
N GLY A 120 25.01 4.94 -42.65
CA GLY A 120 24.69 5.02 -41.21
C GLY A 120 25.84 5.63 -40.40
N GLU A 121 25.53 5.91 -39.17
CA GLU A 121 26.44 6.45 -38.20
C GLU A 121 26.42 5.57 -36.95
N ILE A 122 27.57 5.16 -36.45
CA ILE A 122 27.69 4.44 -35.20
C ILE A 122 28.40 5.35 -34.19
N SER A 123 27.79 5.56 -33.03
CA SER A 123 28.38 6.30 -31.92
C SER A 123 28.59 5.41 -30.70
N ALA A 124 29.74 5.55 -30.03
CA ALA A 124 30.07 4.84 -28.80
C ALA A 124 31.21 5.55 -28.04
N ALA A 125 31.43 5.10 -26.80
CA ALA A 125 32.59 5.54 -25.99
C ALA A 125 33.92 5.24 -26.70
N PRO A 126 35.04 6.00 -26.43
CA PRO A 126 36.28 5.92 -27.18
C PRO A 126 36.85 4.51 -27.38
N LYS A 127 36.89 3.71 -26.32
CA LYS A 127 37.44 2.33 -26.39
C LYS A 127 36.56 1.38 -27.21
N VAL A 128 35.24 1.55 -27.09
CA VAL A 128 34.25 0.71 -27.78
C VAL A 128 34.23 1.05 -29.28
N ILE A 129 34.25 2.33 -29.62
CA ILE A 129 34.19 2.75 -31.03
C ILE A 129 35.41 2.31 -31.83
N GLU A 130 36.62 2.28 -31.21
CA GLU A 130 37.81 1.80 -31.86
C GLU A 130 37.72 0.31 -32.21
N ALA A 131 37.20 -0.53 -31.27
CA ALA A 131 36.99 -1.95 -31.54
C ALA A 131 35.91 -2.19 -32.60
N ILE A 132 34.80 -1.43 -32.58
CA ILE A 132 33.75 -1.49 -33.60
C ILE A 132 34.31 -1.11 -34.98
N ARG A 133 35.10 -0.03 -35.05
CA ARG A 133 35.77 0.43 -36.28
C ARG A 133 36.69 -0.62 -36.85
N ALA A 134 37.51 -1.26 -36.00
CA ALA A 134 38.40 -2.34 -36.41
C ALA A 134 37.67 -3.53 -37.00
N GLN A 135 36.56 -3.95 -36.39
CA GLN A 135 35.75 -5.07 -36.84
C GLN A 135 34.96 -4.77 -38.13
N LEU A 136 34.48 -3.53 -38.26
CA LEU A 136 33.64 -3.10 -39.37
C LEU A 136 34.38 -2.33 -40.48
N SER A 137 35.72 -2.40 -40.49
CA SER A 137 36.58 -1.68 -41.41
C SER A 137 36.25 -1.92 -42.89
N ALA A 138 35.67 -3.06 -43.24
CA ALA A 138 35.23 -3.38 -44.62
C ALA A 138 33.93 -2.68 -45.03
N LYS A 139 33.17 -2.13 -44.11
CA LYS A 139 31.89 -1.41 -44.38
C LYS A 139 32.19 0.10 -44.56
N THR A 140 32.26 0.53 -45.79
CA THR A 140 32.61 1.93 -46.16
C THR A 140 31.45 2.91 -46.06
N ASN A 141 30.25 2.41 -45.88
CA ASN A 141 29.00 3.20 -45.78
C ASN A 141 28.66 3.63 -44.35
N LEU A 142 29.53 3.34 -43.35
CA LEU A 142 29.30 3.66 -41.93
C LEU A 142 30.29 4.74 -41.48
N ALA A 143 29.78 5.77 -40.84
CA ALA A 143 30.55 6.75 -40.08
C ALA A 143 30.68 6.32 -38.61
N PHE A 144 31.88 6.51 -38.04
CA PHE A 144 32.16 6.14 -36.66
C PHE A 144 32.42 7.40 -35.82
N ILE A 145 31.57 7.68 -34.84
CA ILE A 145 31.61 8.88 -34.03
C ILE A 145 31.96 8.48 -32.58
N THR A 146 32.97 9.15 -32.03
CA THR A 146 33.27 9.01 -30.62
C THR A 146 32.38 9.91 -29.81
N ASP A 147 31.66 9.34 -28.82
CA ASP A 147 30.84 10.08 -27.90
C ASP A 147 31.29 9.78 -26.45
N GLU A 148 31.97 10.75 -25.86
CA GLU A 148 32.48 10.64 -24.48
C GLU A 148 31.38 10.63 -23.42
N SER A 149 30.20 11.13 -23.76
CA SER A 149 29.03 11.14 -22.87
C SER A 149 28.31 9.79 -22.81
N GLN A 150 28.56 8.92 -23.79
CA GLN A 150 27.96 7.59 -23.86
C GLN A 150 28.71 6.64 -22.91
N GLY A 151 27.97 6.04 -21.95
CA GLY A 151 28.52 5.08 -20.97
C GLY A 151 28.92 3.76 -21.62
N SER A 152 28.05 2.74 -21.55
CA SER A 152 28.27 1.42 -22.14
C SER A 152 27.48 1.24 -23.43
N GLY A 153 27.93 0.34 -24.30
CA GLY A 153 27.29 0.01 -25.56
C GLY A 153 27.47 1.03 -26.68
N PHE A 154 26.56 1.05 -27.64
CA PHE A 154 26.66 1.89 -28.85
C PHE A 154 25.26 2.27 -29.36
N LYS A 155 25.20 3.26 -30.24
CA LYS A 155 23.97 3.65 -30.98
C LYS A 155 24.23 3.59 -32.48
N VAL A 156 23.22 3.24 -33.24
CA VAL A 156 23.24 3.22 -34.72
C VAL A 156 22.18 4.14 -35.25
N LYS A 157 22.57 5.15 -36.01
CA LYS A 157 21.66 6.07 -36.70
C LYS A 157 21.68 5.77 -38.20
N LEU A 158 20.52 5.68 -38.78
CA LEU A 158 20.31 5.38 -40.20
C LEU A 158 19.50 6.49 -40.88
N ASP A 159 19.52 6.53 -42.21
CA ASP A 159 18.72 7.46 -43.00
C ASP A 159 18.88 8.94 -42.57
N GLY A 160 20.13 9.38 -42.35
CA GLY A 160 20.40 10.74 -41.91
C GLY A 160 19.84 11.07 -40.53
N GLY A 161 19.76 10.08 -39.64
CA GLY A 161 19.28 10.24 -38.28
C GLY A 161 17.77 10.08 -38.06
N ARG A 162 17.01 9.69 -39.09
CA ARG A 162 15.58 9.44 -38.98
C ARG A 162 15.24 8.15 -38.21
N VAL A 163 16.14 7.18 -38.25
CA VAL A 163 16.02 5.93 -37.50
C VAL A 163 17.22 5.81 -36.56
N GLU A 164 16.96 5.64 -35.27
CA GLU A 164 17.99 5.42 -34.24
C GLU A 164 17.73 4.10 -33.55
N HIS A 165 18.71 3.22 -33.57
CA HIS A 165 18.75 2.02 -32.77
C HIS A 165 19.71 2.23 -31.60
N ASP A 166 19.17 2.21 -30.38
CA ASP A 166 19.91 2.44 -29.15
C ASP A 166 20.25 1.11 -28.48
N PHE A 167 21.53 0.72 -28.53
CA PHE A 167 22.10 -0.44 -27.85
C PHE A 167 22.96 -0.01 -26.65
N SER A 168 22.63 1.12 -26.01
CA SER A 168 23.26 1.49 -24.73
C SER A 168 22.90 0.50 -23.64
N GLY A 169 23.77 0.38 -22.64
CA GLY A 169 23.54 -0.52 -21.51
C GLY A 169 22.21 -0.28 -20.81
N ALA A 170 21.80 0.98 -20.67
CA ALA A 170 20.52 1.35 -20.08
C ALA A 170 19.33 0.82 -20.89
N THR A 171 19.35 0.98 -22.23
CA THR A 171 18.27 0.52 -23.12
C THR A 171 18.20 -1.01 -23.16
N VAL A 172 19.34 -1.67 -23.31
CA VAL A 172 19.42 -3.13 -23.34
C VAL A 172 18.96 -3.72 -22.00
N ALA A 173 19.39 -3.17 -20.87
CA ALA A 173 18.97 -3.62 -19.55
C ALA A 173 17.45 -3.42 -19.34
N ALA A 174 16.88 -2.31 -19.81
CA ALA A 174 15.44 -2.04 -19.73
C ALA A 174 14.63 -3.06 -20.56
N GLU A 175 15.08 -3.39 -21.77
CA GLU A 175 14.39 -4.38 -22.63
C GLU A 175 14.50 -5.80 -22.06
N LEU A 176 15.65 -6.18 -21.50
CA LEU A 176 15.82 -7.45 -20.80
C LEU A 176 14.94 -7.52 -19.55
N ALA A 177 14.88 -6.45 -18.78
CA ALA A 177 14.01 -6.38 -17.59
C ALA A 177 12.54 -6.56 -17.95
N LYS A 178 12.06 -5.95 -19.04
CA LYS A 178 10.67 -6.16 -19.54
C LYS A 178 10.40 -7.63 -19.87
N ARG A 179 11.34 -8.32 -20.49
CA ARG A 179 11.21 -9.74 -20.84
C ARG A 179 11.24 -10.66 -19.62
N LEU A 180 12.02 -10.31 -18.59
CA LEU A 180 12.15 -11.09 -17.37
C LEU A 180 11.02 -10.86 -16.36
N ARG A 181 10.32 -9.74 -16.42
CA ARG A 181 9.22 -9.41 -15.47
C ARG A 181 8.14 -10.49 -15.34
N PRO A 182 7.63 -11.13 -16.42
CA PRO A 182 6.65 -12.20 -16.28
C PRO A 182 7.17 -13.40 -15.48
N ASP A 183 8.43 -13.79 -15.73
CA ASP A 183 9.06 -14.91 -15.05
C ASP A 183 9.31 -14.60 -13.59
N LEU A 184 9.77 -13.39 -13.28
CA LEU A 184 9.90 -12.89 -11.91
C LEU A 184 8.56 -12.87 -11.18
N ALA A 185 7.49 -12.39 -11.82
CA ALA A 185 6.15 -12.39 -11.25
C ALA A 185 5.64 -13.82 -10.96
N THR A 186 6.00 -14.78 -11.79
CA THR A 186 5.66 -16.19 -11.57
C THR A 186 6.43 -16.77 -10.39
N LEU A 187 7.75 -16.57 -10.35
CA LEU A 187 8.60 -17.00 -9.24
C LEU A 187 8.13 -16.41 -7.90
N MET A 188 7.74 -15.12 -7.90
CA MET A 188 7.24 -14.47 -6.68
C MET A 188 5.86 -14.98 -6.24
N LYS A 189 5.03 -15.45 -7.17
CA LYS A 189 3.77 -16.13 -6.84
C LYS A 189 3.99 -17.50 -6.22
N ASP A 190 5.02 -18.22 -6.66
CA ASP A 190 5.37 -19.55 -6.16
C ASP A 190 6.00 -19.49 -4.75
N ILE A 191 6.64 -18.37 -4.41
CA ILE A 191 7.12 -18.05 -3.05
C ILE A 191 5.95 -17.68 -2.11
N LYS A 192 4.70 -17.64 -2.61
CA LYS A 192 3.54 -17.44 -1.75
C LYS A 192 3.55 -18.50 -0.66
N PHE A 193 3.92 -18.03 0.51
CA PHE A 193 3.71 -18.61 1.80
C PHE A 193 2.68 -19.73 1.74
N THR A 194 3.18 -20.96 1.68
CA THR A 194 2.40 -22.16 1.94
C THR A 194 1.99 -22.05 3.40
N ASN A 195 0.75 -21.63 3.61
CA ASN A 195 0.07 -21.77 4.89
C ASN A 195 -0.65 -23.09 4.91
#